data_78f430b8dbf88aa7fedb27b06763f0e2
#
_entry.id   78f430b8dbf88aa7fedb27b06763f0e2
#
_cell.length_a   1.000
_cell.length_b   1.000
_cell.length_c   1.000
_cell.angle_alpha   90.00
_cell.angle_beta   90.00
_cell.angle_gamma   90.00
#
_symmetry.space_group_name_H-M   'P 1'
#
loop_
_entity.id
_entity.type
_entity.pdbx_description
1 polymer ?
#
loop_
_entity_poly.entity_id
_entity_poly.type
_entity_poly.pdbx_seq_one_letter_code
_entity_poly.pdbx_strand_id
1 'polypeptide(L)'
;MLIVILLLPALILYGVMLAIYKPQSKFEAGILFSIALPLSAAENEAIQAIRQRYDKQFSRMSIWMLAALVPFPFMYNWFGLMFIYYLAWIFAFIFIVVVPFRQAFRDTLALKKSLGWGSEEDDDESWKNGFTYHNPRNKRFLVPKRVGVGMTVNTGTPAGKIVMWGLCAAVAAILGFVCFMIVRAELTSPTITVTQEQRVEIDYPMYSYGFNVGDIQEIALIDQMPSGSKTNGEATDKYARGHFRLKGLGKARLYIFKDHPPYIQFKLENGYVIYNDKDPAETRQLFDSLQQGVEGSR
;
A
#
# COMPACT_ATOMS: atom_id res chain seq x y z
N MET A 1 5.67 15.75 -3.39
CA MET A 1 4.89 15.48 -2.16
C MET A 1 4.53 13.99 -2.02
N LEU A 2 3.89 13.37 -3.02
CA LEU A 2 3.47 11.95 -2.98
C LEU A 2 4.60 10.96 -2.68
N ILE A 3 5.76 11.09 -3.35
CA ILE A 3 6.93 10.23 -3.11
C ILE A 3 7.34 10.26 -1.63
N VAL A 4 7.38 11.44 -1.01
CA VAL A 4 7.75 11.58 0.40
C VAL A 4 6.73 10.90 1.31
N ILE A 5 5.43 11.02 1.00
CA ILE A 5 4.33 10.40 1.76
C ILE A 5 4.46 8.87 1.77
N LEU A 6 4.94 8.25 0.71
CA LEU A 6 5.11 6.80 0.62
C LEU A 6 6.50 6.35 1.11
N LEU A 7 7.57 7.08 0.80
CA LEU A 7 8.93 6.70 1.23
C LEU A 7 9.14 6.83 2.74
N LEU A 8 8.56 7.85 3.38
CA LEU A 8 8.75 8.05 4.82
C LEU A 8 8.26 6.86 5.66
N PRO A 9 7.02 6.33 5.47
CA PRO A 9 6.57 5.12 6.16
C PRO A 9 7.42 3.89 5.84
N ALA A 10 7.90 3.75 4.58
CA ALA A 10 8.78 2.64 4.20
C ALA A 10 10.11 2.69 4.96
N LEU A 11 10.73 3.87 5.06
CA LEU A 11 11.97 4.07 5.83
C LEU A 11 11.77 3.88 7.33
N ILE A 12 10.63 4.32 7.88
CA ILE A 12 10.27 4.05 9.28
C ILE A 12 10.14 2.55 9.51
N LEU A 13 9.39 1.83 8.65
CA LEU A 13 9.26 0.38 8.72
C LEU A 13 10.62 -0.29 8.64
N TYR A 14 11.49 0.16 7.72
CA TYR A 14 12.85 -0.34 7.58
C TYR A 14 13.64 -0.17 8.89
N GLY A 15 13.63 1.02 9.48
CA GLY A 15 14.32 1.32 10.75
C GLY A 15 13.79 0.48 11.92
N VAL A 16 12.47 0.32 12.02
CA VAL A 16 11.82 -0.52 13.06
C VAL A 16 12.23 -1.99 12.92
N MET A 17 12.22 -2.52 11.71
CA MET A 17 12.63 -3.92 11.47
C MET A 17 14.11 -4.14 11.79
N LEU A 18 14.99 -3.19 11.45
CA LEU A 18 16.39 -3.25 11.86
C LEU A 18 16.54 -3.21 13.39
N ALA A 19 15.83 -2.32 14.07
CA ALA A 19 15.88 -2.18 15.53
C ALA A 19 15.40 -3.45 16.27
N ILE A 20 14.42 -4.17 15.70
CA ILE A 20 13.89 -5.41 16.30
C ILE A 20 14.80 -6.60 16.02
N TYR A 21 15.25 -6.79 14.78
CA TYR A 21 15.90 -8.04 14.36
C TYR A 21 17.42 -8.01 14.46
N LYS A 22 18.08 -6.87 14.23
CA LYS A 22 19.55 -6.78 14.32
C LYS A 22 20.10 -7.18 15.71
N PRO A 23 19.49 -6.77 16.85
CA PRO A 23 19.99 -7.17 18.17
C PRO A 23 19.82 -8.65 18.51
N GLN A 24 19.02 -9.42 17.74
CA GLN A 24 18.73 -10.81 18.05
C GLN A 24 19.95 -11.76 18.02
N SER A 25 21.05 -11.34 17.39
CA SER A 25 22.33 -12.06 17.44
C SER A 25 23.11 -11.84 18.74
N LYS A 26 22.67 -10.91 19.58
CA LYS A 26 23.32 -10.70 20.87
C LYS A 26 22.87 -11.76 21.87
N PHE A 27 23.82 -12.38 22.53
CA PHE A 27 23.56 -13.30 23.63
C PHE A 27 23.39 -12.48 24.91
N GLU A 28 22.16 -12.36 25.41
CA GLU A 28 21.82 -11.55 26.58
C GLU A 28 20.96 -12.37 27.56
N ALA A 29 21.35 -12.37 28.83
CA ALA A 29 20.61 -13.04 29.90
C ALA A 29 20.25 -14.51 29.62
N GLY A 30 21.15 -15.24 28.95
CA GLY A 30 20.88 -16.66 28.60
C GLY A 30 19.93 -16.83 27.41
N ILE A 31 19.64 -15.78 26.66
CA ILE A 31 18.74 -15.86 25.50
C ILE A 31 19.51 -15.51 24.21
N LEU A 32 19.34 -16.35 23.18
CA LEU A 32 19.84 -16.09 21.83
C LEU A 32 18.76 -16.51 20.81
N PHE A 33 18.43 -15.64 19.85
CA PHE A 33 17.37 -15.86 18.84
C PHE A 33 16.05 -16.35 19.46
N SER A 34 15.69 -15.79 20.62
CA SER A 34 14.51 -16.19 21.42
C SER A 34 14.58 -17.59 22.05
N ILE A 35 15.73 -18.22 22.09
CA ILE A 35 15.95 -19.54 22.68
C ILE A 35 16.72 -19.36 23.97
N ALA A 36 16.24 -20.00 25.06
CA ALA A 36 16.94 -20.04 26.33
C ALA A 36 18.11 -21.04 26.24
N LEU A 37 19.31 -20.60 26.57
CA LEU A 37 20.54 -21.39 26.52
C LEU A 37 21.34 -21.22 27.82
N PRO A 38 22.15 -22.21 28.22
CA PRO A 38 23.06 -22.04 29.34
C PRO A 38 24.10 -20.96 29.03
N LEU A 39 24.60 -20.28 30.05
CA LEU A 39 25.58 -19.18 29.87
C LEU A 39 26.85 -19.66 29.15
N SER A 40 27.27 -20.91 29.36
CA SER A 40 28.40 -21.53 28.68
C SER A 40 28.22 -21.63 27.14
N ALA A 41 26.97 -21.56 26.64
CA ALA A 41 26.70 -21.61 25.22
C ALA A 41 27.29 -20.39 24.46
N ALA A 42 27.55 -19.28 25.14
CA ALA A 42 28.14 -18.10 24.55
C ALA A 42 29.55 -18.35 23.93
N GLU A 43 30.31 -19.27 24.54
CA GLU A 43 31.67 -19.62 24.09
C GLU A 43 31.70 -20.77 23.08
N ASN A 44 30.55 -21.39 22.80
CA ASN A 44 30.46 -22.52 21.88
C ASN A 44 30.69 -22.03 20.42
N GLU A 45 31.64 -22.63 19.71
CA GLU A 45 32.03 -22.28 18.34
C GLU A 45 30.84 -22.37 17.37
N ALA A 46 29.97 -23.38 17.50
CA ALA A 46 28.81 -23.52 16.63
C ALA A 46 27.79 -22.37 16.84
N ILE A 47 27.60 -21.92 18.07
CA ILE A 47 26.76 -20.75 18.39
C ILE A 47 27.37 -19.49 17.77
N GLN A 48 28.68 -19.31 17.89
CA GLN A 48 29.37 -18.15 17.27
C GLN A 48 29.25 -18.17 15.75
N ALA A 49 29.35 -19.34 15.13
CA ALA A 49 29.17 -19.49 13.67
C ALA A 49 27.72 -19.15 13.23
N ILE A 50 26.71 -19.55 13.99
CA ILE A 50 25.29 -19.19 13.71
C ILE A 50 25.11 -17.67 13.80
N ARG A 51 25.66 -17.02 14.84
CA ARG A 51 25.59 -15.55 15.02
C ARG A 51 26.24 -14.81 13.85
N GLN A 52 27.48 -15.18 13.48
CA GLN A 52 28.20 -14.56 12.36
C GLN A 52 27.48 -14.75 11.03
N ARG A 53 26.92 -15.93 10.78
CA ARG A 53 26.11 -16.20 9.58
C ARG A 53 24.87 -15.31 9.55
N TYR A 54 24.18 -15.21 10.66
CA TYR A 54 23.00 -14.34 10.80
C TYR A 54 23.35 -12.89 10.50
N ASP A 55 24.36 -12.32 11.16
CA ASP A 55 24.76 -10.92 10.99
C ASP A 55 25.13 -10.61 9.53
N LYS A 56 25.86 -11.51 8.88
CA LYS A 56 26.24 -11.36 7.47
C LYS A 56 25.03 -11.44 6.53
N GLN A 57 24.15 -12.40 6.74
CA GLN A 57 22.95 -12.58 5.92
C GLN A 57 21.97 -11.41 6.13
N PHE A 58 21.70 -11.07 7.38
CA PHE A 58 20.79 -9.98 7.73
C PHE A 58 21.28 -8.64 7.15
N SER A 59 22.53 -8.30 7.33
CA SER A 59 23.11 -7.06 6.78
C SER A 59 23.02 -7.03 5.26
N ARG A 60 23.38 -8.13 4.59
CA ARG A 60 23.30 -8.23 3.12
C ARG A 60 21.86 -8.06 2.61
N MET A 61 20.89 -8.76 3.21
CA MET A 61 19.48 -8.67 2.81
C MET A 61 18.90 -7.28 3.07
N SER A 62 19.25 -6.68 4.22
CA SER A 62 18.81 -5.32 4.55
C SER A 62 19.32 -4.28 3.54
N ILE A 63 20.60 -4.37 3.14
CA ILE A 63 21.18 -3.46 2.14
C ILE A 63 20.47 -3.62 0.78
N TRP A 64 20.23 -4.87 0.32
CA TRP A 64 19.55 -5.11 -0.93
C TRP A 64 18.11 -4.60 -0.92
N MET A 65 17.40 -4.74 0.21
CA MET A 65 16.05 -4.22 0.35
C MET A 65 16.02 -2.69 0.39
N LEU A 66 17.03 -2.04 0.96
CA LEU A 66 17.17 -0.59 0.86
C LEU A 66 17.45 -0.14 -0.59
N ALA A 67 18.37 -0.83 -1.28
CA ALA A 67 18.66 -0.56 -2.69
C ALA A 67 17.44 -0.76 -3.60
N ALA A 68 16.55 -1.69 -3.27
CA ALA A 68 15.31 -1.91 -3.99
C ALA A 68 14.32 -0.72 -3.89
N LEU A 69 14.53 0.26 -3.02
CA LEU A 69 13.75 1.50 -3.02
C LEU A 69 14.21 2.51 -4.08
N VAL A 70 15.40 2.34 -4.66
CA VAL A 70 15.97 3.29 -5.65
C VAL A 70 15.07 3.46 -6.89
N PRO A 71 14.46 2.41 -7.50
CA PRO A 71 13.58 2.59 -8.65
C PRO A 71 12.28 3.36 -8.35
N PHE A 72 11.87 3.40 -7.09
CA PHE A 72 10.57 3.93 -6.69
C PHE A 72 10.30 5.38 -7.15
N PRO A 73 11.21 6.37 -6.99
CA PRO A 73 10.98 7.74 -7.46
C PRO A 73 10.79 7.84 -8.99
N PHE A 74 11.41 6.95 -9.76
CA PHE A 74 11.34 6.96 -11.22
C PHE A 74 9.99 6.47 -11.76
N MET A 75 9.18 5.84 -10.90
CA MET A 75 7.84 5.35 -11.25
C MET A 75 6.74 6.40 -11.03
N TYR A 76 7.11 7.64 -10.69
CA TYR A 76 6.16 8.71 -10.35
C TYR A 76 5.06 8.94 -11.40
N ASN A 77 5.39 8.78 -12.69
CA ASN A 77 4.45 8.98 -13.80
C ASN A 77 3.43 7.83 -13.97
N TRP A 78 3.59 6.72 -13.23
CA TRP A 78 2.70 5.56 -13.23
C TRP A 78 2.28 5.26 -11.80
N PHE A 79 1.30 6.01 -11.30
CA PHE A 79 0.90 5.94 -9.90
C PHE A 79 0.47 4.53 -9.46
N GLY A 80 -0.34 3.83 -10.26
CA GLY A 80 -0.79 2.48 -9.96
C GLY A 80 0.38 1.49 -9.89
N LEU A 81 1.31 1.55 -10.85
CA LEU A 81 2.50 0.71 -10.85
C LEU A 81 3.40 1.02 -9.65
N MET A 82 3.61 2.31 -9.35
CA MET A 82 4.38 2.77 -8.19
C MET A 82 3.77 2.25 -6.88
N PHE A 83 2.45 2.30 -6.73
CA PHE A 83 1.75 1.83 -5.54
C PHE A 83 1.83 0.30 -5.39
N ILE A 84 1.66 -0.46 -6.47
CA ILE A 84 1.83 -1.92 -6.47
C ILE A 84 3.27 -2.28 -6.10
N TYR A 85 4.26 -1.59 -6.68
CA TYR A 85 5.67 -1.79 -6.33
C TYR A 85 5.93 -1.53 -4.85
N TYR A 86 5.36 -0.44 -4.31
CA TYR A 86 5.45 -0.10 -2.89
C TYR A 86 4.91 -1.20 -1.98
N LEU A 87 3.73 -1.72 -2.27
CA LEU A 87 3.15 -2.83 -1.51
C LEU A 87 3.98 -4.11 -1.65
N ALA A 88 4.40 -4.45 -2.87
CA ALA A 88 5.26 -5.61 -3.12
C ALA A 88 6.57 -5.50 -2.34
N TRP A 89 7.17 -4.30 -2.31
CA TRP A 89 8.38 -4.05 -1.52
C TRP A 89 8.15 -4.22 -0.02
N ILE A 90 7.04 -3.70 0.54
CA ILE A 90 6.71 -3.87 1.97
C ILE A 90 6.61 -5.36 2.32
N PHE A 91 5.83 -6.13 1.54
CA PHE A 91 5.68 -7.56 1.79
C PHE A 91 7.00 -8.31 1.63
N ALA A 92 7.71 -8.06 0.54
CA ALA A 92 9.02 -8.68 0.32
C ALA A 92 9.99 -8.38 1.46
N PHE A 93 10.04 -7.13 1.93
CA PHE A 93 10.91 -6.71 3.02
C PHE A 93 10.59 -7.45 4.32
N ILE A 94 9.31 -7.50 4.71
CA ILE A 94 8.89 -8.23 5.92
C ILE A 94 9.28 -9.70 5.85
N PHE A 95 9.04 -10.37 4.71
CA PHE A 95 9.37 -11.77 4.54
C PHE A 95 10.88 -12.03 4.47
N ILE A 96 11.61 -11.24 3.68
CA ILE A 96 13.05 -11.46 3.42
C ILE A 96 13.88 -11.18 4.68
N VAL A 97 13.59 -10.11 5.42
CA VAL A 97 14.34 -9.72 6.64
C VAL A 97 14.15 -10.74 7.77
N VAL A 98 13.01 -11.43 7.80
CA VAL A 98 12.72 -12.46 8.80
C VAL A 98 13.42 -13.80 8.48
N VAL A 99 13.82 -14.06 7.23
CA VAL A 99 14.45 -15.33 6.83
C VAL A 99 15.73 -15.66 7.62
N PRO A 100 16.72 -14.76 7.76
CA PRO A 100 17.92 -15.04 8.55
C PRO A 100 17.61 -15.39 10.01
N PHE A 101 16.65 -14.69 10.61
CA PHE A 101 16.22 -14.96 11.98
C PHE A 101 15.60 -16.36 12.11
N ARG A 102 14.73 -16.73 11.18
CA ARG A 102 14.12 -18.07 11.15
C ARG A 102 15.14 -19.18 11.01
N GLN A 103 16.16 -18.97 10.19
CA GLN A 103 17.27 -19.92 10.03
C GLN A 103 18.08 -20.03 11.32
N ALA A 104 18.52 -18.88 11.87
CA ALA A 104 19.26 -18.84 13.12
C ALA A 104 18.50 -19.50 14.29
N PHE A 105 17.20 -19.21 14.43
CA PHE A 105 16.35 -19.85 15.41
C PHE A 105 16.35 -21.38 15.27
N ARG A 106 16.16 -21.90 14.05
CA ARG A 106 16.13 -23.35 13.79
C ARG A 106 17.47 -24.01 14.07
N ASP A 107 18.56 -23.40 13.60
CA ASP A 107 19.91 -23.91 13.79
C ASP A 107 20.26 -23.91 15.29
N THR A 108 19.92 -22.86 16.03
CA THR A 108 20.15 -22.77 17.48
C THR A 108 19.30 -23.81 18.24
N LEU A 109 18.03 -24.00 17.87
CA LEU A 109 17.15 -24.99 18.50
C LEU A 109 17.64 -26.42 18.24
N ALA A 110 18.09 -26.71 17.02
CA ALA A 110 18.65 -28.01 16.66
C ALA A 110 19.93 -28.29 17.46
N LEU A 111 20.83 -27.30 17.57
CA LEU A 111 22.05 -27.42 18.35
C LEU A 111 21.75 -27.60 19.84
N LYS A 112 20.81 -26.86 20.41
CA LYS A 112 20.33 -27.00 21.79
C LYS A 112 19.91 -28.44 22.07
N LYS A 113 19.12 -29.03 21.17
CA LYS A 113 18.66 -30.41 21.28
C LYS A 113 19.81 -31.44 21.20
N SER A 114 20.73 -31.23 20.26
CA SER A 114 21.86 -32.16 20.06
C SER A 114 22.83 -32.17 21.23
N LEU A 115 22.95 -31.06 21.97
CA LEU A 115 23.83 -30.91 23.12
C LEU A 115 23.12 -31.17 24.49
N GLY A 116 21.83 -31.48 24.45
CA GLY A 116 21.07 -31.75 25.67
C GLY A 116 20.90 -30.54 26.61
N TRP A 117 20.93 -29.34 26.08
CA TRP A 117 20.78 -28.09 26.85
C TRP A 117 19.32 -27.74 27.19
N GLY A 118 18.37 -28.65 26.94
CA GLY A 118 16.95 -28.48 27.25
C GLY A 118 16.64 -28.63 28.72
N SER A 119 15.65 -27.91 29.23
CA SER A 119 15.02 -28.12 30.54
C SER A 119 13.56 -28.57 30.36
N GLU A 120 13.00 -29.25 31.36
CA GLU A 120 11.59 -29.69 31.34
C GLU A 120 10.57 -28.53 31.28
N GLU A 121 10.96 -27.32 31.69
CA GLU A 121 10.13 -26.12 31.67
C GLU A 121 10.19 -25.35 30.35
N ASP A 122 10.92 -25.85 29.37
CA ASP A 122 11.24 -25.14 28.16
C ASP A 122 10.11 -25.23 27.13
N ASP A 123 9.56 -24.10 26.73
CA ASP A 123 8.50 -24.01 25.72
C ASP A 123 8.99 -23.59 24.32
N ASP A 124 10.32 -23.66 24.05
CA ASP A 124 10.95 -23.27 22.78
C ASP A 124 10.33 -23.96 21.58
N GLU A 125 9.91 -25.22 21.72
CA GLU A 125 9.27 -26.00 20.66
C GLU A 125 7.89 -25.46 20.26
N SER A 126 7.24 -24.75 21.17
CA SER A 126 5.96 -24.10 20.92
C SER A 126 6.09 -22.87 20.02
N TRP A 127 7.31 -22.34 19.84
CA TRP A 127 7.59 -21.18 19.02
C TRP A 127 7.96 -21.60 17.60
N LYS A 128 6.98 -21.50 16.68
CA LYS A 128 7.23 -21.75 15.26
C LYS A 128 8.01 -20.58 14.66
N ASN A 129 9.22 -20.89 14.15
CA ASN A 129 10.10 -19.89 13.53
C ASN A 129 10.53 -18.73 14.48
N GLY A 130 10.42 -18.89 15.80
CA GLY A 130 10.83 -17.94 16.81
C GLY A 130 9.87 -16.78 17.11
N PHE A 131 8.76 -16.63 16.38
CA PHE A 131 7.81 -15.54 16.61
C PHE A 131 6.33 -15.93 16.57
N THR A 132 5.98 -17.10 16.03
CA THR A 132 4.61 -17.59 16.05
C THR A 132 4.46 -18.64 17.13
N TYR A 133 3.65 -18.37 18.14
CA TYR A 133 3.36 -19.33 19.21
C TYR A 133 2.27 -20.31 18.78
N HIS A 134 2.54 -21.60 18.95
CA HIS A 134 1.61 -22.68 18.61
C HIS A 134 1.69 -23.78 19.66
N ASN A 135 0.85 -23.72 20.67
CA ASN A 135 0.75 -24.74 21.69
C ASN A 135 -0.71 -25.13 21.94
N PRO A 136 -1.17 -26.29 21.43
CA PRO A 136 -2.54 -26.75 21.65
C PRO A 136 -2.86 -27.11 23.13
N ARG A 137 -1.83 -27.38 23.92
CA ARG A 137 -1.99 -27.72 25.36
C ARG A 137 -2.20 -26.45 26.19
N ASN A 138 -1.70 -25.30 25.74
CA ASN A 138 -1.88 -24.03 26.41
C ASN A 138 -3.20 -23.38 25.96
N LYS A 139 -4.17 -23.29 26.87
CA LYS A 139 -5.49 -22.70 26.60
C LYS A 139 -5.50 -21.18 26.50
N ARG A 140 -4.39 -20.51 26.84
CA ARG A 140 -4.30 -19.04 26.75
C ARG A 140 -4.36 -18.60 25.29
N PHE A 141 -5.25 -17.68 25.00
CA PHE A 141 -5.41 -17.10 23.66
C PHE A 141 -4.23 -16.19 23.28
N LEU A 142 -3.76 -15.37 24.24
CA LEU A 142 -2.63 -14.44 24.08
C LEU A 142 -1.48 -14.87 24.98
N VAL A 143 -0.26 -14.80 24.45
CA VAL A 143 0.99 -15.04 25.16
C VAL A 143 1.99 -13.89 24.90
N PRO A 144 2.90 -13.59 25.84
CA PRO A 144 3.95 -12.59 25.62
C PRO A 144 4.81 -12.94 24.39
N LYS A 145 5.17 -11.96 23.58
CA LYS A 145 6.10 -12.14 22.45
C LYS A 145 7.50 -12.39 22.97
N ARG A 146 8.27 -13.22 22.26
CA ARG A 146 9.70 -13.41 22.49
C ARG A 146 10.54 -12.43 21.67
N VAL A 147 10.04 -11.96 20.52
CA VAL A 147 10.69 -10.98 19.66
C VAL A 147 9.82 -9.74 19.59
N GLY A 148 10.38 -8.58 19.92
CA GLY A 148 9.65 -7.32 20.02
C GLY A 148 8.84 -7.22 21.31
N VAL A 149 7.94 -6.26 21.37
CA VAL A 149 7.13 -5.94 22.56
C VAL A 149 5.66 -6.34 22.33
N GLY A 150 4.97 -6.74 23.40
CA GLY A 150 3.53 -7.00 23.38
C GLY A 150 3.16 -8.49 23.42
N MET A 151 1.96 -8.81 22.95
CA MET A 151 1.37 -10.15 22.97
C MET A 151 1.27 -10.74 21.56
N THR A 152 1.28 -12.04 21.45
CA THR A 152 0.98 -12.77 20.21
C THR A 152 -0.14 -13.78 20.45
N VAL A 153 -0.81 -14.15 19.36
CA VAL A 153 -1.92 -15.11 19.40
C VAL A 153 -1.38 -16.54 19.43
N ASN A 154 -1.95 -17.37 20.30
CA ASN A 154 -1.69 -18.81 20.30
C ASN A 154 -2.46 -19.50 19.16
N THR A 155 -1.79 -19.75 18.06
CA THR A 155 -2.35 -20.46 16.89
C THR A 155 -2.62 -21.96 17.15
N GLY A 156 -2.27 -22.49 18.32
CA GLY A 156 -2.65 -23.83 18.78
C GLY A 156 -4.12 -23.92 19.17
N THR A 157 -4.76 -22.80 19.52
CA THR A 157 -6.19 -22.76 19.87
C THR A 157 -7.07 -22.52 18.63
N PRO A 158 -8.32 -23.03 18.59
CA PRO A 158 -9.24 -22.75 17.48
C PRO A 158 -9.48 -21.26 17.27
N ALA A 159 -9.73 -20.50 18.34
CA ALA A 159 -9.91 -19.06 18.28
C ALA A 159 -8.66 -18.35 17.73
N GLY A 160 -7.47 -18.77 18.13
CA GLY A 160 -6.22 -18.21 17.62
C GLY A 160 -6.00 -18.45 16.13
N LYS A 161 -6.37 -19.65 15.63
CA LYS A 161 -6.34 -19.95 14.18
C LYS A 161 -7.30 -19.05 13.42
N ILE A 162 -8.55 -18.94 13.87
CA ILE A 162 -9.57 -18.11 13.21
C ILE A 162 -9.13 -16.66 13.15
N VAL A 163 -8.66 -16.09 14.28
CA VAL A 163 -8.22 -14.69 14.33
C VAL A 163 -6.99 -14.46 13.42
N MET A 164 -5.99 -15.32 13.47
CA MET A 164 -4.78 -15.19 12.65
C MET A 164 -5.12 -15.24 11.16
N TRP A 165 -5.78 -16.30 10.72
CA TRP A 165 -6.11 -16.49 9.30
C TRP A 165 -7.19 -15.54 8.82
N GLY A 166 -8.18 -15.22 9.66
CA GLY A 166 -9.21 -14.22 9.35
C GLY A 166 -8.62 -12.83 9.14
N LEU A 167 -7.69 -12.41 10.01
CA LEU A 167 -7.00 -11.14 9.85
C LEU A 167 -6.14 -11.12 8.58
N CYS A 168 -5.38 -12.18 8.31
CA CYS A 168 -4.58 -12.27 7.07
C CYS A 168 -5.47 -12.20 5.83
N ALA A 169 -6.59 -12.92 5.82
CA ALA A 169 -7.54 -12.91 4.71
C ALA A 169 -8.19 -11.53 4.53
N ALA A 170 -8.60 -10.88 5.62
CA ALA A 170 -9.20 -9.55 5.58
C ALA A 170 -8.20 -8.50 5.02
N VAL A 171 -6.96 -8.50 5.51
CA VAL A 171 -5.91 -7.60 5.00
C VAL A 171 -5.64 -7.87 3.51
N ALA A 172 -5.52 -9.13 3.11
CA ALA A 172 -5.30 -9.48 1.70
C ALA A 172 -6.46 -9.03 0.80
N ALA A 173 -7.72 -9.21 1.25
CA ALA A 173 -8.91 -8.78 0.52
C ALA A 173 -8.97 -7.24 0.39
N ILE A 174 -8.71 -6.51 1.48
CA ILE A 174 -8.71 -5.04 1.46
C ILE A 174 -7.62 -4.52 0.51
N LEU A 175 -6.39 -5.02 0.62
CA LEU A 175 -5.28 -4.61 -0.24
C LEU A 175 -5.54 -4.96 -1.70
N GLY A 176 -6.05 -6.16 -1.97
CA GLY A 176 -6.43 -6.59 -3.32
C GLY A 176 -7.51 -5.67 -3.92
N PHE A 177 -8.53 -5.32 -3.14
CA PHE A 177 -9.57 -4.40 -3.56
C PHE A 177 -9.02 -2.99 -3.86
N VAL A 178 -8.17 -2.45 -2.97
CA VAL A 178 -7.54 -1.14 -3.16
C VAL A 178 -6.65 -1.13 -4.42
N CYS A 179 -5.82 -2.15 -4.60
CA CYS A 179 -5.00 -2.29 -5.81
C CYS A 179 -5.87 -2.35 -7.07
N PHE A 180 -6.94 -3.17 -7.05
CA PHE A 180 -7.89 -3.26 -8.17
C PHE A 180 -8.50 -1.91 -8.50
N MET A 181 -8.97 -1.15 -7.50
CA MET A 181 -9.57 0.17 -7.70
C MET A 181 -8.57 1.18 -8.30
N ILE A 182 -7.33 1.20 -7.81
CA ILE A 182 -6.28 2.10 -8.31
C ILE A 182 -5.93 1.77 -9.75
N VAL A 183 -5.69 0.48 -10.06
CA VAL A 183 -5.36 0.05 -11.42
C VAL A 183 -6.51 0.34 -12.39
N ARG A 184 -7.74 0.02 -11.97
CA ARG A 184 -8.93 0.32 -12.75
C ARG A 184 -9.04 1.81 -13.06
N ALA A 185 -8.85 2.67 -12.07
CA ALA A 185 -8.91 4.12 -12.23
C ALA A 185 -7.82 4.65 -13.19
N GLU A 186 -6.59 4.10 -13.12
CA GLU A 186 -5.48 4.52 -13.99
C GLU A 186 -5.67 4.06 -15.44
N LEU A 187 -6.22 2.87 -15.65
CA LEU A 187 -6.42 2.29 -16.99
C LEU A 187 -7.73 2.74 -17.67
N THR A 188 -8.68 3.31 -16.92
CA THR A 188 -9.96 3.76 -17.46
C THR A 188 -9.89 5.24 -17.81
N SER A 189 -10.29 5.60 -19.03
CA SER A 189 -10.53 6.99 -19.41
C SER A 189 -11.95 7.41 -19.05
N PRO A 190 -12.19 8.65 -18.62
CA PRO A 190 -13.56 9.17 -18.49
C PRO A 190 -14.26 9.14 -19.84
N THR A 191 -15.49 8.67 -19.87
CA THR A 191 -16.35 8.71 -21.05
C THR A 191 -17.52 9.64 -20.78
N ILE A 192 -17.92 10.39 -21.78
CA ILE A 192 -19.10 11.26 -21.71
C ILE A 192 -20.11 10.80 -22.74
N THR A 193 -21.37 10.70 -22.32
CA THR A 193 -22.49 10.31 -23.19
C THR A 193 -23.66 11.26 -22.96
N VAL A 194 -24.40 11.54 -24.02
CA VAL A 194 -25.67 12.28 -23.95
C VAL A 194 -26.78 11.29 -24.23
N THR A 195 -27.66 11.10 -23.25
CA THR A 195 -28.79 10.16 -23.37
C THR A 195 -29.93 10.79 -24.19
N GLN A 196 -30.87 9.96 -24.65
CA GLN A 196 -32.08 10.41 -25.34
C GLN A 196 -32.95 11.34 -24.49
N GLU A 197 -32.82 11.26 -23.16
CA GLU A 197 -33.51 12.09 -22.17
C GLU A 197 -32.83 13.45 -21.95
N GLN A 198 -31.93 13.87 -22.83
CA GLN A 198 -31.17 15.12 -22.69
C GLN A 198 -30.33 15.19 -21.41
N ARG A 199 -29.78 14.05 -20.97
CA ARG A 199 -28.92 13.96 -19.82
C ARG A 199 -27.47 13.69 -20.24
N VAL A 200 -26.56 14.50 -19.73
CA VAL A 200 -25.12 14.30 -19.87
C VAL A 200 -24.65 13.39 -18.76
N GLU A 201 -24.06 12.26 -19.09
CA GLU A 201 -23.47 11.31 -18.15
C GLU A 201 -21.99 11.18 -18.40
N ILE A 202 -21.21 11.40 -17.34
CA ILE A 202 -19.75 11.18 -17.35
C ILE A 202 -19.49 9.95 -16.48
N ASP A 203 -19.02 8.89 -17.12
CA ASP A 203 -18.67 7.67 -16.41
C ASP A 203 -17.16 7.61 -16.18
N TYR A 204 -16.80 7.47 -14.89
CA TYR A 204 -15.44 7.25 -14.46
C TYR A 204 -15.43 6.55 -13.08
N PRO A 205 -14.57 5.56 -12.85
CA PRO A 205 -14.51 4.85 -11.58
C PRO A 205 -14.42 5.79 -10.38
N MET A 206 -15.30 5.61 -9.38
CA MET A 206 -15.44 6.40 -8.14
C MET A 206 -15.98 7.83 -8.30
N TYR A 207 -15.96 8.43 -9.49
CA TYR A 207 -16.31 9.85 -9.70
C TYR A 207 -17.32 10.07 -10.84
N SER A 208 -18.16 9.08 -11.15
CA SER A 208 -19.23 9.26 -12.15
C SER A 208 -20.15 10.42 -11.77
N TYR A 209 -20.60 11.15 -12.77
CA TYR A 209 -21.47 12.32 -12.56
C TYR A 209 -22.41 12.54 -13.75
N GLY A 210 -23.67 12.88 -13.45
CA GLY A 210 -24.66 13.19 -14.47
C GLY A 210 -25.40 14.49 -14.16
N PHE A 211 -25.79 15.22 -15.20
CA PHE A 211 -26.59 16.44 -15.14
C PHE A 211 -27.45 16.57 -16.41
N ASN A 212 -28.54 17.32 -16.37
CA ASN A 212 -29.38 17.52 -17.54
C ASN A 212 -28.82 18.64 -18.43
N VAL A 213 -29.02 18.53 -19.74
CA VAL A 213 -28.63 19.59 -20.68
C VAL A 213 -29.28 20.92 -20.30
N GLY A 214 -30.53 20.91 -19.83
CA GLY A 214 -31.24 22.08 -19.35
C GLY A 214 -30.65 22.76 -18.10
N ASP A 215 -29.81 22.04 -17.31
CA ASP A 215 -29.15 22.60 -16.12
C ASP A 215 -27.89 23.40 -16.49
N ILE A 216 -27.48 23.37 -17.76
CA ILE A 216 -26.29 24.07 -18.26
C ILE A 216 -26.60 25.56 -18.41
N GLN A 217 -26.05 26.39 -17.54
CA GLN A 217 -26.17 27.83 -17.62
C GLN A 217 -25.27 28.42 -18.74
N GLU A 218 -24.08 27.86 -18.90
CA GLU A 218 -23.09 28.26 -19.88
C GLU A 218 -22.20 27.09 -20.27
N ILE A 219 -21.88 26.98 -21.56
CA ILE A 219 -20.93 26.04 -22.10
C ILE A 219 -19.85 26.80 -22.88
N ALA A 220 -18.57 26.52 -22.65
CA ALA A 220 -17.47 27.19 -23.29
C ALA A 220 -16.31 26.22 -23.56
N LEU A 221 -15.56 26.48 -24.65
CA LEU A 221 -14.24 25.90 -24.87
C LEU A 221 -13.18 26.80 -24.28
N ILE A 222 -12.29 26.22 -23.47
CA ILE A 222 -11.16 26.94 -22.88
C ILE A 222 -9.86 26.23 -23.25
N ASP A 223 -8.82 26.98 -23.56
CA ASP A 223 -7.49 26.45 -23.92
C ASP A 223 -6.58 26.32 -22.70
N GLN A 224 -6.89 26.98 -21.60
CA GLN A 224 -6.08 26.98 -20.39
C GLN A 224 -6.94 26.65 -19.16
N MET A 225 -6.44 25.71 -18.37
CA MET A 225 -7.08 25.34 -17.12
C MET A 225 -6.76 26.35 -16.02
N PRO A 226 -7.80 26.87 -15.30
CA PRO A 226 -7.57 27.67 -14.11
C PRO A 226 -6.80 26.87 -13.04
N SER A 227 -5.89 27.55 -12.36
CA SER A 227 -5.17 26.94 -11.24
C SER A 227 -6.13 26.59 -10.08
N GLY A 228 -5.81 25.54 -9.32
CA GLY A 228 -6.66 25.13 -8.22
C GLY A 228 -6.05 24.05 -7.36
N SER A 229 -6.81 23.63 -6.35
CA SER A 229 -6.44 22.57 -5.43
C SER A 229 -7.41 21.40 -5.51
N LYS A 230 -6.90 20.20 -5.38
CA LYS A 230 -7.68 18.97 -5.27
C LYS A 230 -8.33 18.90 -3.90
N THR A 231 -9.64 18.65 -3.85
CA THR A 231 -10.38 18.42 -2.61
C THR A 231 -10.64 16.92 -2.39
N ASN A 232 -11.06 16.20 -3.45
CA ASN A 232 -11.23 14.74 -3.42
C ASN A 232 -11.14 14.22 -4.86
N GLY A 233 -10.08 13.51 -5.21
CA GLY A 233 -9.88 13.05 -6.58
C GLY A 233 -8.45 12.63 -6.85
N GLU A 234 -8.14 12.43 -8.11
CA GLU A 234 -6.84 12.07 -8.62
C GLU A 234 -6.24 13.22 -9.42
N ALA A 235 -4.97 13.50 -9.22
CA ALA A 235 -4.22 14.45 -10.02
C ALA A 235 -2.79 13.97 -10.20
N THR A 236 -2.42 13.75 -11.45
CA THR A 236 -1.06 13.44 -11.90
C THR A 236 -0.56 14.54 -12.83
N ASP A 237 0.62 14.37 -13.39
CA ASP A 237 1.12 15.27 -14.43
C ASP A 237 0.33 15.12 -15.74
N LYS A 238 -0.33 13.96 -15.96
CA LYS A 238 -1.05 13.62 -17.19
C LYS A 238 -2.55 13.93 -17.16
N TYR A 239 -3.19 13.89 -15.99
CA TYR A 239 -4.64 14.05 -15.87
C TYR A 239 -5.05 14.62 -14.50
N ALA A 240 -6.29 15.13 -14.44
CA ALA A 240 -6.97 15.49 -13.19
C ALA A 240 -8.43 15.01 -13.24
N ARG A 241 -8.89 14.31 -12.20
CA ARG A 241 -10.20 13.66 -12.15
C ARG A 241 -10.79 13.72 -10.75
N GLY A 242 -12.08 14.03 -10.64
CA GLY A 242 -12.79 14.14 -9.37
C GLY A 242 -13.07 15.59 -8.95
N HIS A 243 -13.03 15.88 -7.66
CA HIS A 243 -13.44 17.16 -7.08
C HIS A 243 -12.25 18.08 -6.83
N PHE A 244 -12.41 19.34 -7.28
CA PHE A 244 -11.40 20.39 -7.18
C PHE A 244 -12.03 21.69 -6.73
N ARG A 245 -11.19 22.61 -6.27
CA ARG A 245 -11.53 24.03 -6.09
C ARG A 245 -10.61 24.85 -6.98
N LEU A 246 -11.18 25.47 -8.01
CA LEU A 246 -10.45 26.27 -8.99
C LEU A 246 -10.48 27.75 -8.61
N LYS A 247 -9.39 28.44 -8.89
CA LYS A 247 -9.27 29.89 -8.64
C LYS A 247 -10.21 30.64 -9.58
N GLY A 248 -11.06 31.51 -9.04
CA GLY A 248 -12.04 32.28 -9.80
C GLY A 248 -13.35 31.53 -10.14
N LEU A 249 -13.36 30.19 -10.12
CA LEU A 249 -14.55 29.38 -10.45
C LEU A 249 -15.18 28.68 -9.23
N GLY A 250 -14.40 28.44 -8.17
CA GLY A 250 -14.92 27.77 -6.98
C GLY A 250 -14.94 26.24 -7.12
N LYS A 251 -16.05 25.61 -6.74
CA LYS A 251 -16.21 24.15 -6.81
C LYS A 251 -16.25 23.67 -8.27
N ALA A 252 -15.44 22.66 -8.59
CA ALA A 252 -15.40 22.07 -9.92
C ALA A 252 -15.23 20.55 -9.85
N ARG A 253 -15.77 19.83 -10.84
CA ARG A 253 -15.48 18.44 -11.15
C ARG A 253 -14.65 18.39 -12.40
N LEU A 254 -13.49 17.76 -12.34
CA LEU A 254 -12.58 17.64 -13.46
C LEU A 254 -12.56 16.20 -13.98
N TYR A 255 -12.56 16.08 -15.30
CA TYR A 255 -12.38 14.84 -16.06
C TYR A 255 -11.50 15.15 -17.26
N ILE A 256 -10.23 15.50 -16.98
CA ILE A 256 -9.37 16.07 -17.99
C ILE A 256 -8.06 15.32 -18.17
N PHE A 257 -7.59 15.29 -19.41
CA PHE A 257 -6.22 15.01 -19.77
C PHE A 257 -5.49 16.35 -19.88
N LYS A 258 -4.47 16.56 -19.07
CA LYS A 258 -3.66 17.76 -19.09
C LYS A 258 -2.86 17.83 -20.39
N ASP A 259 -2.50 19.05 -20.81
CA ASP A 259 -1.73 19.29 -22.04
C ASP A 259 -2.41 18.80 -23.34
N HIS A 260 -3.74 18.59 -23.30
CA HIS A 260 -4.57 18.24 -24.45
C HIS A 260 -5.74 19.22 -24.63
N PRO A 261 -5.49 20.54 -24.79
CA PRO A 261 -6.56 21.50 -25.02
C PRO A 261 -7.23 21.25 -26.40
N PRO A 262 -8.49 21.70 -26.58
CA PRO A 262 -9.29 22.49 -25.67
C PRO A 262 -9.99 21.65 -24.59
N TYR A 263 -10.56 22.33 -23.58
CA TYR A 263 -11.40 21.75 -22.54
C TYR A 263 -12.81 22.30 -22.63
N ILE A 264 -13.82 21.45 -22.48
CA ILE A 264 -15.23 21.86 -22.39
C ILE A 264 -15.52 22.24 -20.95
N GLN A 265 -15.92 23.47 -20.71
CA GLN A 265 -16.35 23.95 -19.41
C GLN A 265 -17.86 24.09 -19.38
N PHE A 266 -18.51 23.35 -18.49
CA PHE A 266 -19.93 23.47 -18.18
C PHE A 266 -20.10 24.26 -16.89
N LYS A 267 -20.90 25.32 -16.92
CA LYS A 267 -21.34 26.05 -15.73
C LYS A 267 -22.71 25.54 -15.32
N LEU A 268 -22.81 25.00 -14.13
CA LEU A 268 -24.03 24.52 -13.50
C LEU A 268 -24.36 25.40 -12.28
N GLU A 269 -25.56 25.30 -11.74
CA GLU A 269 -25.97 26.04 -10.54
C GLU A 269 -25.01 25.79 -9.36
N ASN A 270 -24.55 24.57 -9.17
CA ASN A 270 -23.74 24.14 -8.02
C ASN A 270 -22.22 24.12 -8.26
N GLY A 271 -21.74 24.68 -9.38
CA GLY A 271 -20.33 24.73 -9.72
C GLY A 271 -20.04 24.39 -11.17
N TYR A 272 -18.82 23.97 -11.43
CA TYR A 272 -18.34 23.71 -12.79
C TYR A 272 -18.04 22.24 -13.02
N VAL A 273 -18.24 21.78 -14.25
CA VAL A 273 -17.73 20.51 -14.76
C VAL A 273 -16.78 20.81 -15.91
N ILE A 274 -15.59 20.23 -15.92
CA ILE A 274 -14.64 20.43 -17.01
C ILE A 274 -14.19 19.06 -17.52
N TYR A 275 -14.33 18.90 -18.84
CA TYR A 275 -14.05 17.64 -19.53
C TYR A 275 -13.22 17.89 -20.78
N ASN A 276 -12.34 16.97 -21.13
CA ASN A 276 -11.80 16.83 -22.48
C ASN A 276 -11.47 15.35 -22.77
N ASP A 277 -11.39 15.02 -24.04
CA ASP A 277 -10.80 13.78 -24.52
C ASP A 277 -9.28 13.92 -24.72
N LYS A 278 -8.58 12.80 -24.89
CA LYS A 278 -7.16 12.80 -25.32
C LYS A 278 -6.98 13.40 -26.71
N ASP A 279 -7.99 13.19 -27.59
CA ASP A 279 -8.00 13.78 -28.91
C ASP A 279 -8.71 15.16 -28.88
N PRO A 280 -8.00 16.25 -29.17
CA PRO A 280 -8.60 17.57 -29.26
C PRO A 280 -9.75 17.66 -30.31
N ALA A 281 -9.72 16.85 -31.36
CA ALA A 281 -10.78 16.82 -32.36
C ALA A 281 -12.08 16.26 -31.80
N GLU A 282 -12.00 15.16 -31.05
CA GLU A 282 -13.15 14.55 -30.35
C GLU A 282 -13.75 15.54 -29.33
N THR A 283 -12.91 16.28 -28.61
CA THR A 283 -13.35 17.31 -27.67
C THR A 283 -14.16 18.42 -28.39
N ARG A 284 -13.72 18.89 -29.54
CA ARG A 284 -14.43 19.91 -30.31
C ARG A 284 -15.74 19.39 -30.88
N GLN A 285 -15.72 18.20 -31.49
CA GLN A 285 -16.93 17.58 -32.02
C GLN A 285 -18.01 17.39 -30.96
N LEU A 286 -17.60 16.95 -29.76
CA LEU A 286 -18.48 16.83 -28.61
C LEU A 286 -19.05 18.18 -28.17
N PHE A 287 -18.21 19.22 -28.12
CA PHE A 287 -18.65 20.58 -27.80
C PHE A 287 -19.71 21.08 -28.77
N ASP A 288 -19.47 20.94 -30.07
CA ASP A 288 -20.40 21.41 -31.12
C ASP A 288 -21.76 20.69 -31.00
N SER A 289 -21.76 19.39 -30.74
CA SER A 289 -22.98 18.60 -30.54
C SER A 289 -23.77 19.04 -29.28
N LEU A 290 -23.08 19.32 -28.19
CA LEU A 290 -23.69 19.76 -26.93
C LEU A 290 -24.20 21.20 -27.02
N GLN A 291 -23.49 22.09 -27.71
CA GLN A 291 -23.92 23.48 -27.90
C GLN A 291 -25.24 23.55 -28.66
N GLN A 292 -25.39 22.76 -29.75
CA GLN A 292 -26.67 22.63 -30.49
C GLN A 292 -27.81 22.14 -29.58
N GLY A 293 -27.55 21.17 -28.70
CA GLY A 293 -28.53 20.66 -27.75
C GLY A 293 -28.94 21.72 -26.70
N VAL A 294 -28.03 22.52 -26.21
CA VAL A 294 -28.30 23.60 -25.24
C VAL A 294 -29.09 24.74 -25.89
N GLU A 295 -28.76 25.13 -27.12
CA GLU A 295 -29.51 26.17 -27.85
C GLU A 295 -30.93 25.73 -28.21
N GLY A 296 -31.13 24.45 -28.53
CA GLY A 296 -32.45 23.87 -28.83
C GLY A 296 -33.34 23.62 -27.62
N SER A 297 -32.81 23.67 -26.40
CA SER A 297 -33.53 23.48 -25.12
C SER A 297 -33.90 24.80 -24.44
N ARG A 298 -33.45 25.93 -24.94
CA ARG A 298 -33.83 27.31 -24.51
C ARG A 298 -34.94 27.87 -25.38
#